data_fc1feb560ef33e7326bdad2b6c17e6b1
#
_entry.id   fc1feb560ef33e7326bdad2b6c17e6b1
#
_cell.length_a   1.000
_cell.length_b   1.000
_cell.length_c   1.000
_cell.angle_alpha   90.00
_cell.angle_beta   90.00
_cell.angle_gamma   90.00
#
_symmetry.space_group_name_H-M   'P 1'
#
loop_
_entity.id
_entity.type
_entity.pdbx_description
1 polymer ?
#
loop_
_entity_poly.entity_id
_entity_poly.type
_entity_poly.pdbx_seq_one_letter_code
_entity_poly.pdbx_strand_id
1 'polypeptide(L)'
;MKTALITGVTGQDGSYLAEFLLDKGYKVVGMVRRTSTINFDRIHHFQDRIELVQGDLLDQMSLIDILTEIQPDEVYNLAAQSFVPTSFKQPVLTGEVTALGVTRLLDAVRVVNPKIRFYQASSSEMFGKVQEVPQTERTPFYPRSPYGVAKLYGHWITVNYRESYNLYACSGLLFNHESPRRGLEFVTHKVTFGAARVKLRLEKTLHLGNLEARRDWGYAGDYVRAMWLMLQQPEPDDYVIASGETHSVAELCELAFSCLELDYREHVMVDSRFFRPAEVDLLVGNPAKARAKLGWQPTVSFEDLIHMMVEADLAALQSERAGGKSTPNSFLSACSRAAAPREQEHVDKH
;
A
#
# COMPACT_ATOMS: atom_id res chain seq x y z
N MET A 1 0.22 -22.53 -15.68
CA MET A 1 -0.13 -21.72 -14.48
C MET A 1 1.08 -20.84 -14.23
N LYS A 2 0.89 -19.50 -14.16
CA LYS A 2 1.99 -18.58 -13.83
C LYS A 2 2.32 -18.64 -12.34
N THR A 3 3.58 -18.41 -11.99
CA THR A 3 4.04 -18.30 -10.60
C THR A 3 4.43 -16.85 -10.30
N ALA A 4 3.94 -16.31 -9.19
CA ALA A 4 4.28 -14.97 -8.71
C ALA A 4 4.99 -15.03 -7.36
N LEU A 5 6.12 -14.35 -7.23
CA LEU A 5 6.80 -14.12 -5.96
C LEU A 5 6.46 -12.72 -5.44
N ILE A 6 5.95 -12.63 -4.23
CA ILE A 6 5.59 -11.37 -3.58
C ILE A 6 6.48 -11.15 -2.36
N THR A 7 7.34 -10.13 -2.39
CA THR A 7 8.01 -9.67 -1.17
C THR A 7 7.06 -8.79 -0.35
N GLY A 8 7.08 -8.92 0.97
CA GLY A 8 6.15 -8.17 1.82
C GLY A 8 4.70 -8.64 1.76
N VAL A 9 4.47 -9.93 1.51
CA VAL A 9 3.15 -10.55 1.39
C VAL A 9 2.24 -10.35 2.62
N THR A 10 2.81 -10.17 3.80
CA THR A 10 2.08 -9.92 5.06
C THR A 10 1.67 -8.45 5.25
N GLY A 11 2.07 -7.56 4.35
CA GLY A 11 1.64 -6.16 4.32
C GLY A 11 0.22 -6.00 3.77
N GLN A 12 -0.30 -4.75 3.81
CA GLN A 12 -1.60 -4.44 3.19
C GLN A 12 -1.62 -4.87 1.73
N ASP A 13 -0.76 -4.29 0.91
CA ASP A 13 -0.76 -4.50 -0.54
C ASP A 13 -0.41 -5.94 -0.90
N GLY A 14 0.57 -6.54 -0.18
CA GLY A 14 0.96 -7.93 -0.40
C GLY A 14 -0.20 -8.90 -0.17
N SER A 15 -1.03 -8.66 0.85
CA SER A 15 -2.19 -9.50 1.14
C SER A 15 -3.30 -9.36 0.10
N TYR A 16 -3.62 -8.14 -0.35
CA TYR A 16 -4.58 -7.91 -1.44
C TYR A 16 -4.09 -8.47 -2.78
N LEU A 17 -2.80 -8.28 -3.09
CA LEU A 17 -2.21 -8.80 -4.33
C LEU A 17 -2.21 -10.33 -4.34
N ALA A 18 -1.91 -10.96 -3.21
CA ALA A 18 -1.92 -12.43 -3.11
C ALA A 18 -3.32 -12.99 -3.39
N GLU A 19 -4.37 -12.45 -2.78
CA GLU A 19 -5.76 -12.85 -3.05
C GLU A 19 -6.12 -12.63 -4.53
N PHE A 20 -5.83 -11.43 -5.05
CA PHE A 20 -6.12 -11.09 -6.44
C PHE A 20 -5.43 -12.05 -7.44
N LEU A 21 -4.19 -12.44 -7.19
CA LEU A 21 -3.45 -13.37 -8.05
C LEU A 21 -3.95 -14.82 -7.90
N LEU A 22 -4.34 -15.24 -6.69
CA LEU A 22 -4.99 -16.52 -6.46
C LEU A 22 -6.29 -16.65 -7.26
N ASP A 23 -7.11 -15.58 -7.27
CA ASP A 23 -8.37 -15.55 -8.03
C ASP A 23 -8.13 -15.56 -9.56
N LYS A 24 -6.95 -15.11 -10.00
CA LYS A 24 -6.51 -15.23 -11.40
C LYS A 24 -5.84 -16.58 -11.74
N GLY A 25 -5.78 -17.49 -10.80
CA GLY A 25 -5.22 -18.82 -11.00
C GLY A 25 -3.69 -18.89 -11.02
N TYR A 26 -3.01 -17.92 -10.35
CA TYR A 26 -1.56 -18.01 -10.14
C TYR A 26 -1.20 -18.97 -9.02
N LYS A 27 -0.01 -19.58 -9.13
CA LYS A 27 0.72 -20.08 -7.95
C LYS A 27 1.35 -18.85 -7.27
N VAL A 28 0.97 -18.58 -6.02
CA VAL A 28 1.47 -17.44 -5.24
C VAL A 28 2.48 -17.92 -4.22
N VAL A 29 3.68 -17.33 -4.26
CA VAL A 29 4.75 -17.54 -3.29
C VAL A 29 4.98 -16.23 -2.55
N GLY A 30 4.82 -16.24 -1.24
CA GLY A 30 5.01 -15.08 -0.37
C GLY A 30 6.35 -15.13 0.35
N MET A 31 7.22 -14.13 0.12
CA MET A 31 8.45 -14.02 0.89
C MET A 31 8.19 -13.33 2.21
N VAL A 32 8.60 -13.97 3.30
CA VAL A 32 8.51 -13.48 4.67
C VAL A 32 9.87 -13.42 5.31
N ARG A 33 10.11 -12.37 6.10
CA ARG A 33 11.33 -12.25 6.89
C ARG A 33 11.21 -13.12 8.16
N ARG A 34 12.29 -13.75 8.55
CA ARG A 34 12.34 -14.44 9.84
C ARG A 34 12.26 -13.43 10.97
N THR A 35 11.25 -13.56 11.82
CA THR A 35 11.07 -12.77 13.02
C THR A 35 10.78 -13.66 14.21
N SER A 36 11.06 -13.19 15.43
CA SER A 36 10.67 -13.89 16.67
C SER A 36 9.16 -13.90 16.91
N THR A 37 8.44 -12.93 16.35
CA THR A 37 7.00 -12.82 16.43
C THR A 37 6.43 -12.91 15.02
N ILE A 38 5.62 -13.94 14.78
CA ILE A 38 4.94 -14.14 13.51
C ILE A 38 3.64 -13.31 13.53
N ASN A 39 3.46 -12.49 12.50
CA ASN A 39 2.19 -11.78 12.28
C ASN A 39 1.69 -12.10 10.86
N PHE A 40 0.71 -12.98 10.77
CA PHE A 40 0.04 -13.37 9.53
C PHE A 40 -1.43 -12.92 9.49
N ASP A 41 -1.83 -11.99 10.34
CA ASP A 41 -3.23 -11.57 10.48
C ASP A 41 -3.89 -11.22 9.15
N ARG A 42 -3.15 -10.52 8.25
CA ARG A 42 -3.67 -10.11 6.94
C ARG A 42 -3.77 -11.23 5.91
N ILE A 43 -3.07 -12.35 6.10
CA ILE A 43 -3.04 -13.48 5.16
C ILE A 43 -3.64 -14.76 5.74
N HIS A 44 -4.00 -14.77 7.02
CA HIS A 44 -4.44 -15.96 7.73
C HIS A 44 -5.58 -16.72 7.05
N HIS A 45 -6.55 -15.99 6.46
CA HIS A 45 -7.74 -16.57 5.84
C HIS A 45 -7.50 -17.27 4.49
N PHE A 46 -6.32 -17.09 3.89
CA PHE A 46 -5.90 -17.79 2.67
C PHE A 46 -4.47 -18.36 2.75
N GLN A 47 -3.88 -18.39 3.94
CA GLN A 47 -2.50 -18.81 4.15
C GLN A 47 -2.24 -20.22 3.58
N ASP A 48 -3.20 -21.13 3.69
CA ASP A 48 -3.10 -22.49 3.18
C ASP A 48 -3.13 -22.59 1.65
N ARG A 49 -3.45 -21.49 0.96
CA ARG A 49 -3.51 -21.40 -0.51
C ARG A 49 -2.24 -20.82 -1.13
N ILE A 50 -1.29 -20.35 -0.32
CA ILE A 50 -0.02 -19.78 -0.76
C ILE A 50 1.16 -20.54 -0.17
N GLU A 51 2.27 -20.53 -0.88
CA GLU A 51 3.56 -21.01 -0.37
C GLU A 51 4.29 -19.87 0.33
N LEU A 52 4.80 -20.09 1.55
CA LEU A 52 5.61 -19.10 2.27
C LEU A 52 7.07 -19.53 2.29
N VAL A 53 7.96 -18.63 1.84
CA VAL A 53 9.42 -18.83 1.83
C VAL A 53 10.10 -17.78 2.71
N GLN A 54 11.19 -18.17 3.37
CA GLN A 54 11.96 -17.25 4.20
C GLN A 54 13.04 -16.56 3.37
N GLY A 55 13.10 -15.23 3.41
CA GLY A 55 14.12 -14.42 2.76
C GLY A 55 14.17 -13.01 3.32
N ASP A 56 15.29 -12.33 3.13
CA ASP A 56 15.47 -10.95 3.57
C ASP A 56 16.08 -10.10 2.45
N LEU A 57 15.57 -8.89 2.24
CA LEU A 57 16.15 -7.93 1.28
C LEU A 57 17.57 -7.48 1.66
N LEU A 58 18.01 -7.76 2.89
CA LEU A 58 19.37 -7.53 3.34
C LEU A 58 20.32 -8.67 2.96
N ASP A 59 19.79 -9.84 2.62
CA ASP A 59 20.57 -11.05 2.31
C ASP A 59 20.41 -11.45 0.83
N GLN A 60 21.41 -11.08 0.02
CA GLN A 60 21.41 -11.36 -1.41
C GLN A 60 21.41 -12.85 -1.75
N MET A 61 22.07 -13.67 -0.93
CA MET A 61 22.12 -15.11 -1.18
C MET A 61 20.75 -15.73 -1.00
N SER A 62 20.02 -15.38 0.05
CA SER A 62 18.64 -15.87 0.23
C SER A 62 17.72 -15.50 -0.94
N LEU A 63 17.91 -14.34 -1.56
CA LEU A 63 17.14 -13.91 -2.73
C LEU A 63 17.48 -14.74 -3.99
N ILE A 64 18.77 -15.03 -4.20
CA ILE A 64 19.23 -15.88 -5.31
C ILE A 64 18.71 -17.32 -5.14
N ASP A 65 18.81 -17.88 -3.94
CA ASP A 65 18.34 -19.25 -3.65
C ASP A 65 16.83 -19.36 -3.89
N ILE A 66 16.02 -18.42 -3.38
CA ILE A 66 14.56 -18.38 -3.60
C ILE A 66 14.23 -18.30 -5.09
N LEU A 67 14.85 -17.38 -5.82
CA LEU A 67 14.59 -17.23 -7.25
C LEU A 67 15.02 -18.48 -8.05
N THR A 68 16.11 -19.13 -7.65
CA THR A 68 16.62 -20.36 -8.28
C THR A 68 15.66 -21.53 -8.06
N GLU A 69 15.13 -21.66 -6.85
CA GLU A 69 14.21 -22.75 -6.49
C GLU A 69 12.82 -22.55 -7.10
N ILE A 70 12.27 -21.32 -6.99
CA ILE A 70 10.89 -21.01 -7.38
C ILE A 70 10.75 -20.78 -8.88
N GLN A 71 11.75 -20.18 -9.55
CA GLN A 71 11.70 -19.76 -10.96
C GLN A 71 10.39 -19.01 -11.30
N PRO A 72 10.06 -17.90 -10.60
CA PRO A 72 8.79 -17.22 -10.83
C PRO A 72 8.72 -16.55 -12.20
N ASP A 73 7.52 -16.45 -12.78
CA ASP A 73 7.27 -15.66 -13.97
C ASP A 73 7.25 -14.14 -13.65
N GLU A 74 6.78 -13.81 -12.46
CA GLU A 74 6.58 -12.43 -12.02
C GLU A 74 7.07 -12.23 -10.59
N VAL A 75 7.77 -11.11 -10.33
CA VAL A 75 8.23 -10.70 -8.99
C VAL A 75 7.61 -9.34 -8.67
N TYR A 76 6.92 -9.28 -7.53
CA TYR A 76 6.34 -8.05 -7.00
C TYR A 76 7.09 -7.63 -5.74
N ASN A 77 7.92 -6.58 -5.86
CA ASN A 77 8.70 -6.06 -4.75
C ASN A 77 7.93 -5.00 -3.96
N LEU A 78 7.23 -5.44 -2.90
CA LEU A 78 6.44 -4.58 -2.02
C LEU A 78 7.09 -4.39 -0.65
N ALA A 79 8.08 -5.22 -0.29
CA ALA A 79 8.76 -5.12 1.00
C ALA A 79 9.58 -3.83 1.11
N ALA A 80 9.39 -3.11 2.21
CA ALA A 80 10.08 -1.88 2.52
C ALA A 80 9.97 -1.57 4.03
N GLN A 81 10.83 -0.69 4.53
CA GLN A 81 10.54 0.09 5.74
C GLN A 81 9.66 1.27 5.31
N SER A 82 8.32 1.16 5.46
CA SER A 82 7.35 2.06 4.81
C SER A 82 6.84 3.20 5.70
N PHE A 83 7.05 3.14 7.01
CA PHE A 83 6.58 4.17 7.92
C PHE A 83 7.53 5.37 7.94
N VAL A 84 7.12 6.48 7.33
CA VAL A 84 7.94 7.69 7.13
C VAL A 84 8.57 8.21 8.43
N PRO A 85 7.84 8.36 9.56
CA PRO A 85 8.45 8.82 10.81
C PRO A 85 9.61 7.95 11.31
N THR A 86 9.54 6.63 11.13
CA THR A 86 10.64 5.71 11.49
C THR A 86 11.88 5.95 10.64
N SER A 87 11.73 6.37 9.38
CA SER A 87 12.88 6.64 8.51
C SER A 87 13.80 7.75 9.04
N PHE A 88 13.25 8.74 9.74
CA PHE A 88 14.06 9.78 10.39
C PHE A 88 14.86 9.26 11.60
N LYS A 89 14.33 8.22 12.28
CA LYS A 89 14.99 7.60 13.43
C LYS A 89 15.97 6.50 13.01
N GLN A 90 15.72 5.84 11.88
CA GLN A 90 16.50 4.72 11.37
C GLN A 90 16.84 4.91 9.87
N PRO A 91 17.54 6.00 9.49
CA PRO A 91 17.78 6.33 8.09
C PRO A 91 18.66 5.29 7.38
N VAL A 92 19.67 4.73 8.07
CA VAL A 92 20.56 3.72 7.50
C VAL A 92 19.79 2.44 7.20
N LEU A 93 19.03 1.91 8.17
CA LEU A 93 18.20 0.71 7.95
C LEU A 93 17.17 0.93 6.83
N THR A 94 16.58 2.12 6.77
CA THR A 94 15.66 2.49 5.70
C THR A 94 16.35 2.45 4.34
N GLY A 95 17.56 2.98 4.22
CA GLY A 95 18.38 2.92 3.01
C GLY A 95 18.76 1.48 2.63
N GLU A 96 19.20 0.68 3.58
CA GLU A 96 19.59 -0.71 3.33
C GLU A 96 18.44 -1.56 2.82
N VAL A 97 17.26 -1.49 3.47
CA VAL A 97 16.09 -2.31 3.10
C VAL A 97 15.39 -1.75 1.87
N THR A 98 15.09 -0.45 1.86
CA THR A 98 14.16 0.16 0.89
C THR A 98 14.86 0.65 -0.38
N ALA A 99 16.16 0.94 -0.33
CA ALA A 99 16.97 1.32 -1.47
C ALA A 99 17.84 0.15 -1.96
N LEU A 100 18.87 -0.23 -1.22
CA LEU A 100 19.81 -1.28 -1.64
C LEU A 100 19.16 -2.67 -1.73
N GLY A 101 18.10 -2.93 -0.96
CA GLY A 101 17.28 -4.15 -1.10
C GLY A 101 16.70 -4.32 -2.50
N VAL A 102 16.32 -3.21 -3.16
CA VAL A 102 15.84 -3.24 -4.56
C VAL A 102 16.97 -3.67 -5.50
N THR A 103 18.17 -3.12 -5.34
CA THR A 103 19.34 -3.51 -6.14
C THR A 103 19.65 -4.98 -5.98
N ARG A 104 19.67 -5.49 -4.72
CA ARG A 104 19.95 -6.91 -4.44
C ARG A 104 18.95 -7.82 -5.15
N LEU A 105 17.65 -7.48 -5.11
CA LEU A 105 16.62 -8.30 -5.75
C LEU A 105 16.67 -8.21 -7.28
N LEU A 106 16.88 -7.02 -7.86
CA LEU A 106 17.07 -6.84 -9.30
C LEU A 106 18.29 -7.60 -9.82
N ASP A 107 19.41 -7.55 -9.07
CA ASP A 107 20.63 -8.25 -9.44
C ASP A 107 20.43 -9.78 -9.34
N ALA A 108 19.73 -10.26 -8.33
CA ALA A 108 19.34 -11.66 -8.22
C ALA A 108 18.47 -12.11 -9.40
N VAL A 109 17.47 -11.30 -9.81
CA VAL A 109 16.65 -11.55 -11.01
C VAL A 109 17.54 -11.63 -12.26
N ARG A 110 18.44 -10.65 -12.44
CA ARG A 110 19.37 -10.61 -13.59
C ARG A 110 20.24 -11.84 -13.68
N VAL A 111 20.75 -12.32 -12.55
CA VAL A 111 21.68 -13.46 -12.50
C VAL A 111 20.95 -14.80 -12.67
N VAL A 112 19.78 -14.95 -12.05
CA VAL A 112 19.05 -16.23 -12.04
C VAL A 112 18.23 -16.40 -13.31
N ASN A 113 17.40 -15.42 -13.67
CA ASN A 113 16.55 -15.49 -14.85
C ASN A 113 16.11 -14.10 -15.32
N PRO A 114 16.77 -13.48 -16.30
CA PRO A 114 16.45 -12.14 -16.78
C PRO A 114 15.11 -12.04 -17.52
N LYS A 115 14.38 -13.15 -17.73
CA LYS A 115 13.04 -13.15 -18.32
C LYS A 115 11.93 -12.90 -17.31
N ILE A 116 12.23 -12.94 -16.01
CA ILE A 116 11.27 -12.63 -14.95
C ILE A 116 10.79 -11.19 -15.12
N ARG A 117 9.47 -10.99 -15.07
CA ARG A 117 8.87 -9.65 -15.04
C ARG A 117 8.89 -9.11 -13.62
N PHE A 118 9.48 -7.93 -13.46
CA PHE A 118 9.72 -7.33 -12.15
C PHE A 118 8.88 -6.07 -11.96
N TYR A 119 8.15 -6.01 -10.86
CA TYR A 119 7.42 -4.82 -10.42
C TYR A 119 8.07 -4.23 -9.16
N GLN A 120 8.33 -2.91 -9.19
CA GLN A 120 8.81 -2.12 -8.06
C GLN A 120 7.70 -1.21 -7.53
N ALA A 121 7.38 -1.34 -6.24
CA ALA A 121 6.54 -0.36 -5.56
C ALA A 121 7.34 0.92 -5.27
N SER A 122 7.23 1.90 -6.14
CA SER A 122 7.67 3.28 -5.92
C SER A 122 6.61 4.06 -5.13
N SER A 123 6.81 5.35 -4.87
CA SER A 123 5.97 6.11 -3.95
C SER A 123 5.83 7.57 -4.35
N SER A 124 4.67 8.17 -4.14
CA SER A 124 4.44 9.62 -4.25
C SER A 124 5.29 10.45 -3.29
N GLU A 125 5.79 9.87 -2.19
CA GLU A 125 6.73 10.53 -1.26
C GLU A 125 8.07 10.92 -1.94
N MET A 126 8.36 10.37 -3.13
CA MET A 126 9.50 10.81 -3.95
C MET A 126 9.31 12.24 -4.48
N PHE A 127 8.09 12.69 -4.74
CA PHE A 127 7.80 14.05 -5.18
C PHE A 127 8.08 15.08 -4.09
N GLY A 128 7.80 14.76 -2.83
CA GLY A 128 8.19 15.52 -1.65
C GLY A 128 7.80 16.99 -1.70
N LYS A 129 8.79 17.91 -1.90
CA LYS A 129 8.52 19.31 -2.18
C LYS A 129 8.09 19.45 -3.63
N VAL A 130 6.79 19.38 -3.83
CA VAL A 130 6.13 19.28 -5.13
C VAL A 130 6.58 20.40 -6.09
N GLN A 131 6.98 20.05 -7.30
CA GLN A 131 7.44 20.98 -8.34
C GLN A 131 6.34 21.30 -9.37
N GLU A 132 5.37 20.39 -9.52
CA GLU A 132 4.25 20.52 -10.46
C GLU A 132 2.97 19.90 -9.84
N VAL A 133 1.81 20.41 -10.20
CA VAL A 133 0.50 19.92 -9.73
C VAL A 133 -0.44 19.81 -10.94
N PRO A 134 -1.10 18.66 -11.17
CA PRO A 134 -0.90 17.36 -10.51
C PRO A 134 0.42 16.70 -10.91
N GLN A 135 0.93 15.77 -10.09
CA GLN A 135 2.16 15.04 -10.38
C GLN A 135 1.95 13.98 -11.45
N THR A 136 2.89 13.90 -12.38
CA THR A 136 2.95 12.92 -13.47
C THR A 136 4.24 12.10 -13.40
N GLU A 137 4.41 11.13 -14.29
CA GLU A 137 5.66 10.36 -14.44
C GLU A 137 6.87 11.22 -14.83
N ARG A 138 6.65 12.47 -15.29
CA ARG A 138 7.70 13.43 -15.71
C ARG A 138 7.98 14.51 -14.68
N THR A 139 7.15 14.63 -13.65
CA THR A 139 7.33 15.64 -12.60
C THR A 139 8.64 15.41 -11.87
N PRO A 140 9.50 16.42 -11.72
CA PRO A 140 10.77 16.28 -11.01
C PRO A 140 10.57 15.86 -9.55
N PHE A 141 11.41 14.96 -9.07
CA PHE A 141 11.39 14.48 -7.70
C PHE A 141 12.19 15.40 -6.75
N TYR A 142 11.65 15.63 -5.55
CA TYR A 142 12.32 16.37 -4.48
C TYR A 142 11.95 15.78 -3.11
N PRO A 143 12.45 14.58 -2.75
CA PRO A 143 12.02 13.88 -1.54
C PRO A 143 12.30 14.67 -0.26
N ARG A 144 11.42 14.54 0.73
CA ARG A 144 11.46 15.27 2.01
C ARG A 144 11.69 14.35 3.21
N SER A 145 12.00 13.08 2.99
CA SER A 145 12.25 12.10 4.04
C SER A 145 13.29 11.08 3.61
N PRO A 146 14.02 10.44 4.55
CA PRO A 146 14.90 9.32 4.22
C PRO A 146 14.18 8.18 3.50
N TYR A 147 12.91 7.94 3.81
CA TYR A 147 12.05 7.00 3.09
C TYR A 147 11.85 7.42 1.62
N GLY A 148 11.49 8.68 1.37
CA GLY A 148 11.32 9.20 0.01
C GLY A 148 12.62 9.12 -0.80
N VAL A 149 13.78 9.42 -0.18
CA VAL A 149 15.10 9.27 -0.82
C VAL A 149 15.39 7.81 -1.15
N ALA A 150 15.10 6.88 -0.23
CA ALA A 150 15.32 5.45 -0.46
C ALA A 150 14.41 4.90 -1.58
N LYS A 151 13.15 5.33 -1.63
CA LYS A 151 12.22 4.99 -2.71
C LYS A 151 12.67 5.57 -4.06
N LEU A 152 13.19 6.79 -4.06
CA LEU A 152 13.73 7.42 -5.27
C LEU A 152 14.93 6.65 -5.83
N TYR A 153 15.86 6.21 -4.96
CA TYR A 153 16.92 5.31 -5.37
C TYR A 153 16.37 4.02 -5.98
N GLY A 154 15.40 3.36 -5.29
CA GLY A 154 14.77 2.13 -5.76
C GLY A 154 14.09 2.30 -7.13
N HIS A 155 13.45 3.44 -7.36
CA HIS A 155 12.86 3.80 -8.66
C HIS A 155 13.94 3.91 -9.75
N TRP A 156 14.96 4.74 -9.54
CA TRP A 156 15.99 4.95 -10.56
C TRP A 156 16.87 3.73 -10.82
N ILE A 157 17.15 2.90 -9.82
CA ILE A 157 17.89 1.66 -10.08
C ILE A 157 17.03 0.67 -10.88
N THR A 158 15.71 0.66 -10.72
CA THR A 158 14.80 -0.15 -11.54
C THR A 158 14.83 0.30 -13.01
N VAL A 159 14.76 1.61 -13.26
CA VAL A 159 14.94 2.18 -14.61
C VAL A 159 16.31 1.82 -15.19
N ASN A 160 17.38 1.98 -14.40
CA ASN A 160 18.73 1.63 -14.83
C ASN A 160 18.87 0.17 -15.25
N TYR A 161 18.32 -0.78 -14.46
CA TYR A 161 18.38 -2.19 -14.81
C TYR A 161 17.55 -2.54 -16.04
N ARG A 162 16.40 -1.87 -16.22
CA ARG A 162 15.60 -1.98 -17.46
C ARG A 162 16.42 -1.57 -18.69
N GLU A 163 17.08 -0.41 -18.62
CA GLU A 163 17.81 0.16 -19.76
C GLU A 163 19.17 -0.52 -19.99
N SER A 164 19.91 -0.84 -18.92
CA SER A 164 21.26 -1.39 -19.02
C SER A 164 21.30 -2.90 -19.31
N TYR A 165 20.31 -3.65 -18.80
CA TYR A 165 20.30 -5.10 -18.89
C TYR A 165 19.10 -5.66 -19.63
N ASN A 166 18.25 -4.79 -20.18
CA ASN A 166 17.02 -5.17 -20.89
C ASN A 166 16.09 -6.05 -20.06
N LEU A 167 16.03 -5.79 -18.75
CA LEU A 167 15.08 -6.48 -17.88
C LEU A 167 13.67 -5.93 -18.08
N TYR A 168 12.68 -6.80 -18.04
CA TYR A 168 11.30 -6.34 -17.94
C TYR A 168 11.04 -5.85 -16.51
N ALA A 169 11.28 -4.58 -16.25
CA ALA A 169 11.15 -3.98 -14.92
C ALA A 169 10.32 -2.68 -14.99
N CYS A 170 9.26 -2.59 -14.18
CA CYS A 170 8.36 -1.44 -14.11
C CYS A 170 8.28 -0.88 -12.69
N SER A 171 7.99 0.43 -12.57
CA SER A 171 7.75 1.08 -11.30
C SER A 171 6.35 1.69 -11.24
N GLY A 172 5.55 1.33 -10.21
CA GLY A 172 4.32 2.05 -9.88
C GLY A 172 4.61 3.22 -8.95
N LEU A 173 4.40 4.46 -9.42
CA LEU A 173 4.47 5.66 -8.57
C LEU A 173 3.15 5.78 -7.82
N LEU A 174 3.08 5.05 -6.70
CA LEU A 174 1.84 4.87 -5.95
C LEU A 174 1.57 6.07 -5.06
N PHE A 175 0.40 6.67 -5.22
CA PHE A 175 -0.14 7.61 -4.25
C PHE A 175 -0.69 6.86 -3.03
N ASN A 176 -1.11 7.60 -2.00
CA ASN A 176 -1.57 6.93 -0.80
C ASN A 176 -2.76 6.02 -1.09
N HIS A 177 -2.71 4.81 -0.59
CA HIS A 177 -3.79 3.84 -0.79
C HIS A 177 -4.03 3.06 0.49
N GLU A 178 -5.28 2.93 0.81
CA GLU A 178 -5.76 2.59 2.11
C GLU A 178 -6.76 1.44 2.05
N SER A 179 -7.00 0.84 3.18
CA SER A 179 -8.01 -0.21 3.34
C SER A 179 -8.18 -0.54 4.83
N PRO A 180 -9.16 -1.39 5.20
CA PRO A 180 -9.23 -1.96 6.54
C PRO A 180 -7.98 -2.75 6.98
N ARG A 181 -7.08 -3.11 6.06
CA ARG A 181 -5.81 -3.79 6.36
C ARG A 181 -4.62 -2.82 6.52
N ARG A 182 -4.86 -1.52 6.49
CA ARG A 182 -3.80 -0.52 6.72
C ARG A 182 -3.20 -0.68 8.12
N GLY A 183 -1.92 -0.34 8.32
CA GLY A 183 -1.32 -0.28 9.65
C GLY A 183 -1.92 0.87 10.49
N LEU A 184 -2.15 0.64 11.78
CA LEU A 184 -2.72 1.64 12.70
C LEU A 184 -1.85 2.88 12.88
N GLU A 185 -0.56 2.81 12.55
CA GLU A 185 0.37 3.93 12.57
C GLU A 185 0.12 4.97 11.44
N PHE A 186 -0.63 4.62 10.39
CA PHE A 186 -0.97 5.52 9.29
C PHE A 186 -2.21 6.35 9.61
N VAL A 187 -2.19 7.61 9.15
CA VAL A 187 -3.19 8.61 9.55
C VAL A 187 -4.63 8.19 9.26
N THR A 188 -4.89 7.58 8.11
CA THR A 188 -6.24 7.12 7.73
C THR A 188 -6.80 6.12 8.71
N HIS A 189 -6.08 5.02 8.97
CA HIS A 189 -6.52 4.00 9.92
C HIS A 189 -6.49 4.50 11.36
N LYS A 190 -5.53 5.37 11.72
CA LYS A 190 -5.52 6.03 13.02
C LYS A 190 -6.79 6.85 13.26
N VAL A 191 -7.31 7.53 12.22
CA VAL A 191 -8.53 8.35 12.31
C VAL A 191 -9.77 7.46 12.39
N THR A 192 -9.94 6.47 11.50
CA THR A 192 -11.12 5.61 11.45
C THR A 192 -11.24 4.76 12.72
N PHE A 193 -10.14 4.16 13.17
CA PHE A 193 -10.07 3.40 14.42
C PHE A 193 -10.27 4.29 15.65
N GLY A 194 -9.69 5.49 15.66
CA GLY A 194 -9.89 6.49 16.73
C GLY A 194 -11.34 6.93 16.84
N ALA A 195 -12.02 7.21 15.73
CA ALA A 195 -13.44 7.55 15.69
C ALA A 195 -14.31 6.42 16.25
N ALA A 196 -14.04 5.16 15.87
CA ALA A 196 -14.74 3.99 16.39
C ALA A 196 -14.53 3.79 17.91
N ARG A 197 -13.30 4.06 18.43
CA ARG A 197 -13.01 4.02 19.88
C ARG A 197 -13.76 5.11 20.65
N VAL A 198 -13.86 6.32 20.09
CA VAL A 198 -14.65 7.42 20.67
C VAL A 198 -16.13 7.06 20.70
N LYS A 199 -16.71 6.53 19.61
CA LYS A 199 -18.11 6.07 19.57
C LYS A 199 -18.42 5.03 20.63
N LEU A 200 -17.49 4.10 20.85
CA LEU A 200 -17.63 3.04 21.87
C LEU A 200 -17.23 3.50 23.29
N ARG A 201 -16.88 4.77 23.48
CA ARG A 201 -16.44 5.37 24.76
C ARG A 201 -15.20 4.69 25.37
N LEU A 202 -14.33 4.15 24.50
CA LEU A 202 -13.04 3.58 24.90
C LEU A 202 -11.96 4.66 25.01
N GLU A 203 -12.12 5.73 24.24
CA GLU A 203 -11.29 6.95 24.28
C GLU A 203 -12.18 8.18 24.22
N LYS A 204 -11.64 9.33 24.65
CA LYS A 204 -12.33 10.63 24.57
C LYS A 204 -11.77 11.53 23.47
N THR A 205 -10.47 11.40 23.21
CA THR A 205 -9.75 12.29 22.30
C THR A 205 -8.80 11.51 21.41
N LEU A 206 -8.61 12.00 20.18
CA LEU A 206 -7.65 11.53 19.21
C LEU A 206 -6.60 12.62 18.96
N HIS A 207 -5.31 12.30 19.09
CA HIS A 207 -4.22 13.24 18.86
C HIS A 207 -3.62 13.05 17.47
N LEU A 208 -3.62 14.12 16.66
CA LEU A 208 -3.10 14.14 15.29
C LEU A 208 -2.09 15.28 15.11
N GLY A 209 -1.33 15.24 14.02
CA GLY A 209 -0.43 16.33 13.61
C GLY A 209 -1.15 17.38 12.75
N ASN A 210 -0.56 17.70 11.59
CA ASN A 210 -1.07 18.70 10.66
C ASN A 210 -2.38 18.24 10.00
N LEU A 211 -3.48 18.93 10.29
CA LEU A 211 -4.80 18.65 9.71
C LEU A 211 -4.98 19.22 8.29
N GLU A 212 -4.13 20.20 7.91
CA GLU A 212 -4.22 20.85 6.60
C GLU A 212 -3.46 20.09 5.49
N ALA A 213 -2.63 19.11 5.86
CA ALA A 213 -1.91 18.29 4.89
C ALA A 213 -2.88 17.55 3.96
N ARG A 214 -2.65 17.66 2.65
CA ARG A 214 -3.54 17.10 1.62
C ARG A 214 -2.90 15.90 0.94
N ARG A 215 -3.68 14.84 0.76
CA ARG A 215 -3.24 13.58 0.12
C ARG A 215 -4.28 13.08 -0.85
N ASP A 216 -3.79 12.45 -1.91
CA ASP A 216 -4.58 11.62 -2.82
C ASP A 216 -4.67 10.22 -2.19
N TRP A 217 -5.85 9.84 -1.74
CA TRP A 217 -6.11 8.54 -1.12
C TRP A 217 -7.00 7.68 -2.01
N GLY A 218 -6.52 6.48 -2.35
CA GLY A 218 -7.27 5.49 -3.10
C GLY A 218 -7.42 4.17 -2.34
N TYR A 219 -8.15 3.22 -2.93
CA TYR A 219 -8.37 1.90 -2.35
C TYR A 219 -7.27 0.92 -2.74
N ALA A 220 -6.66 0.22 -1.78
CA ALA A 220 -5.55 -0.70 -2.01
C ALA A 220 -5.87 -1.82 -3.01
N GLY A 221 -7.12 -2.32 -3.03
CA GLY A 221 -7.56 -3.31 -4.01
C GLY A 221 -7.48 -2.85 -5.46
N ASP A 222 -7.73 -1.55 -5.73
CA ASP A 222 -7.54 -0.97 -7.05
C ASP A 222 -6.07 -0.88 -7.43
N TYR A 223 -5.21 -0.55 -6.47
CA TYR A 223 -3.78 -0.38 -6.70
C TYR A 223 -3.08 -1.69 -7.03
N VAL A 224 -3.42 -2.79 -6.34
CA VAL A 224 -2.84 -4.11 -6.67
C VAL A 224 -3.28 -4.60 -8.05
N ARG A 225 -4.47 -4.21 -8.50
CA ARG A 225 -4.91 -4.46 -9.88
C ARG A 225 -4.02 -3.73 -10.89
N ALA A 226 -3.63 -2.47 -10.61
CA ALA A 226 -2.69 -1.72 -11.45
C ALA A 226 -1.30 -2.41 -11.50
N MET A 227 -0.79 -2.87 -10.34
CA MET A 227 0.49 -3.58 -10.27
C MET A 227 0.52 -4.80 -11.22
N TRP A 228 -0.54 -5.58 -11.21
CA TRP A 228 -0.69 -6.72 -12.11
C TRP A 228 -0.79 -6.27 -13.58
N LEU A 229 -1.62 -5.30 -13.90
CA LEU A 229 -1.80 -4.78 -15.27
C LEU A 229 -0.49 -4.29 -15.88
N MET A 230 0.37 -3.65 -15.09
CA MET A 230 1.69 -3.19 -15.53
C MET A 230 2.58 -4.34 -16.00
N LEU A 231 2.55 -5.48 -15.31
CA LEU A 231 3.31 -6.66 -15.70
C LEU A 231 2.67 -7.45 -16.85
N GLN A 232 1.46 -7.11 -17.31
CA GLN A 232 0.84 -7.75 -18.47
C GLN A 232 1.09 -6.99 -19.79
N GLN A 233 1.70 -5.80 -19.74
CA GLN A 233 1.99 -5.01 -20.93
C GLN A 233 3.10 -5.66 -21.79
N PRO A 234 3.13 -5.40 -23.12
CA PRO A 234 4.20 -5.90 -23.98
C PRO A 234 5.57 -5.31 -23.62
N GLU A 235 5.62 -4.04 -23.24
CA GLU A 235 6.83 -3.32 -22.87
C GLU A 235 6.76 -2.78 -21.45
N PRO A 236 7.89 -2.80 -20.70
CA PRO A 236 7.94 -2.26 -19.35
C PRO A 236 7.90 -0.72 -19.37
N ASP A 237 7.14 -0.13 -18.46
CA ASP A 237 7.06 1.33 -18.31
C ASP A 237 6.69 1.68 -16.85
N ASP A 238 6.80 2.95 -16.47
CA ASP A 238 6.45 3.45 -15.15
C ASP A 238 5.12 4.21 -15.19
N TYR A 239 4.32 4.09 -14.13
CA TYR A 239 2.97 4.64 -14.12
C TYR A 239 2.65 5.32 -12.78
N VAL A 240 2.08 6.52 -12.84
CA VAL A 240 1.40 7.14 -11.70
C VAL A 240 0.07 6.42 -11.47
N ILE A 241 -0.10 5.89 -10.26
CA ILE A 241 -1.34 5.27 -9.80
C ILE A 241 -1.89 6.12 -8.66
N ALA A 242 -3.02 6.78 -8.93
CA ALA A 242 -3.62 7.80 -8.08
C ALA A 242 -5.13 7.87 -8.33
N SER A 243 -5.90 8.41 -7.37
CA SER A 243 -7.32 8.71 -7.59
C SER A 243 -7.49 9.92 -8.53
N GLY A 244 -6.59 10.88 -8.44
CA GLY A 244 -6.66 12.17 -9.13
C GLY A 244 -7.36 13.24 -8.30
N GLU A 245 -7.74 12.91 -7.08
CA GLU A 245 -8.39 13.80 -6.12
C GLU A 245 -7.56 13.93 -4.85
N THR A 246 -7.70 15.02 -4.13
CA THR A 246 -6.93 15.25 -2.91
C THR A 246 -7.82 15.77 -1.78
N HIS A 247 -7.65 15.19 -0.60
CA HIS A 247 -8.40 15.54 0.60
C HIS A 247 -7.45 15.90 1.73
N SER A 248 -7.88 16.80 2.62
CA SER A 248 -7.12 17.15 3.83
C SER A 248 -7.34 16.12 4.94
N VAL A 249 -6.45 16.10 5.91
CA VAL A 249 -6.65 15.30 7.13
C VAL A 249 -7.88 15.78 7.89
N ALA A 250 -8.23 17.09 7.83
CA ALA A 250 -9.45 17.61 8.40
C ALA A 250 -10.71 17.03 7.72
N GLU A 251 -10.74 16.98 6.38
CA GLU A 251 -11.83 16.35 5.61
C GLU A 251 -11.95 14.85 5.93
N LEU A 252 -10.84 14.14 6.09
CA LEU A 252 -10.82 12.76 6.55
C LEU A 252 -11.44 12.60 7.95
N CYS A 253 -11.09 13.48 8.90
CA CYS A 253 -11.67 13.46 10.24
C CYS A 253 -13.17 13.75 10.21
N GLU A 254 -13.59 14.79 9.46
CA GLU A 254 -15.00 15.15 9.29
C GLU A 254 -15.81 13.95 8.82
N LEU A 255 -15.36 13.30 7.75
CA LEU A 255 -16.05 12.15 7.16
C LEU A 255 -16.10 10.96 8.13
N ALA A 256 -14.95 10.55 8.70
CA ALA A 256 -14.87 9.38 9.56
C ALA A 256 -15.72 9.53 10.84
N PHE A 257 -15.74 10.72 11.45
CA PHE A 257 -16.53 10.97 12.65
C PHE A 257 -18.02 11.12 12.31
N SER A 258 -18.36 11.76 11.18
CA SER A 258 -19.75 11.88 10.72
C SER A 258 -20.40 10.53 10.42
N CYS A 259 -19.67 9.53 9.91
CA CYS A 259 -20.14 8.15 9.74
C CYS A 259 -20.68 7.55 11.06
N LEU A 260 -20.21 8.05 12.19
CA LEU A 260 -20.57 7.59 13.53
C LEU A 260 -21.45 8.60 14.30
N GLU A 261 -21.97 9.62 13.62
CA GLU A 261 -22.78 10.71 14.23
C GLU A 261 -22.04 11.47 15.33
N LEU A 262 -20.74 11.75 15.11
CA LEU A 262 -19.86 12.49 16.02
C LEU A 262 -19.34 13.76 15.32
N ASP A 263 -19.10 14.83 16.07
CA ASP A 263 -18.33 16.00 15.60
C ASP A 263 -16.85 15.81 15.95
N TYR A 264 -15.99 15.71 14.93
CA TYR A 264 -14.56 15.50 15.16
C TYR A 264 -13.91 16.66 15.93
N ARG A 265 -14.45 17.89 15.87
CA ARG A 265 -13.93 19.08 16.55
C ARG A 265 -13.98 18.96 18.08
N GLU A 266 -14.90 18.13 18.58
CA GLU A 266 -15.00 17.85 20.02
C GLU A 266 -13.97 16.80 20.49
N HIS A 267 -13.39 16.04 19.56
CA HIS A 267 -12.59 14.85 19.88
C HIS A 267 -11.16 14.90 19.35
N VAL A 268 -10.90 15.62 18.25
CA VAL A 268 -9.57 15.67 17.63
C VAL A 268 -8.76 16.82 18.20
N MET A 269 -7.57 16.50 18.71
CA MET A 269 -6.61 17.46 19.28
C MET A 269 -5.35 17.50 18.42
N VAL A 270 -4.95 18.70 17.98
CA VAL A 270 -3.67 18.88 17.28
C VAL A 270 -2.52 18.80 18.28
N ASP A 271 -1.53 17.97 17.99
CA ASP A 271 -0.36 17.75 18.84
C ASP A 271 0.93 17.89 18.01
N SER A 272 1.75 18.87 18.39
CA SER A 272 2.99 19.19 17.68
C SER A 272 4.00 18.04 17.61
N ARG A 273 3.92 17.07 18.52
CA ARG A 273 4.77 15.87 18.53
C ARG A 273 4.59 14.98 17.29
N PHE A 274 3.45 15.12 16.61
CA PHE A 274 3.14 14.36 15.38
C PHE A 274 3.47 15.13 14.09
N PHE A 275 4.01 16.35 14.18
CA PHE A 275 4.50 17.08 13.01
C PHE A 275 5.79 16.45 12.50
N ARG A 276 5.94 16.39 11.17
CA ARG A 276 7.15 15.88 10.54
C ARG A 276 8.25 16.95 10.53
N PRO A 277 9.54 16.59 10.64
CA PRO A 277 10.65 17.56 10.52
C PRO A 277 10.65 18.31 9.18
N ALA A 278 10.18 17.66 8.12
CA ALA A 278 10.00 18.23 6.80
C ALA A 278 8.66 17.76 6.24
N GLU A 279 7.68 18.65 6.20
CA GLU A 279 6.31 18.31 5.78
C GLU A 279 6.21 18.24 4.25
N VAL A 280 5.25 17.45 3.80
CA VAL A 280 4.77 17.39 2.42
C VAL A 280 3.33 17.89 2.44
N ASP A 281 3.10 19.09 1.90
CA ASP A 281 1.82 19.80 2.05
C ASP A 281 0.74 19.24 1.12
N LEU A 282 1.09 18.93 -0.13
CA LEU A 282 0.14 18.52 -1.16
C LEU A 282 0.71 17.38 -2.01
N LEU A 283 -0.06 16.29 -2.14
CA LEU A 283 0.14 15.26 -3.15
C LEU A 283 -1.18 15.00 -3.88
N VAL A 284 -1.16 15.08 -5.21
CA VAL A 284 -2.28 14.69 -6.09
C VAL A 284 -1.72 14.19 -7.42
N GLY A 285 -2.01 12.94 -7.76
CA GLY A 285 -1.47 12.29 -8.95
C GLY A 285 -2.34 12.47 -10.18
N ASN A 286 -1.72 12.46 -11.36
CA ASN A 286 -2.44 12.39 -12.63
C ASN A 286 -2.37 10.98 -13.21
N PRO A 287 -3.41 10.15 -13.08
CA PRO A 287 -3.42 8.77 -13.57
C PRO A 287 -3.71 8.64 -15.08
N ALA A 288 -3.62 9.71 -15.86
CA ALA A 288 -4.01 9.71 -17.28
C ALA A 288 -3.27 8.64 -18.10
N LYS A 289 -1.98 8.43 -17.84
CA LYS A 289 -1.18 7.39 -18.51
C LYS A 289 -1.68 5.98 -18.15
N ALA A 290 -1.96 5.72 -16.87
CA ALA A 290 -2.50 4.44 -16.41
C ALA A 290 -3.89 4.18 -17.01
N ARG A 291 -4.76 5.19 -17.08
CA ARG A 291 -6.07 5.09 -17.75
C ARG A 291 -5.91 4.74 -19.23
N ALA A 292 -5.04 5.45 -19.95
CA ALA A 292 -4.87 5.27 -21.40
C ALA A 292 -4.17 3.96 -21.79
N LYS A 293 -3.14 3.56 -21.03
CA LYS A 293 -2.28 2.41 -21.39
C LYS A 293 -2.71 1.12 -20.74
N LEU A 294 -3.17 1.16 -19.49
CA LEU A 294 -3.55 -0.01 -18.71
C LEU A 294 -5.07 -0.26 -18.69
N GLY A 295 -5.89 0.73 -19.13
CA GLY A 295 -7.34 0.69 -18.91
C GLY A 295 -7.69 0.72 -17.41
N TRP A 296 -6.79 1.20 -16.57
CA TRP A 296 -6.98 1.26 -15.13
C TRP A 296 -7.64 2.55 -14.69
N GLN A 297 -8.56 2.43 -13.73
CA GLN A 297 -9.14 3.55 -13.01
C GLN A 297 -9.52 3.11 -11.59
N PRO A 298 -9.56 4.03 -10.60
CA PRO A 298 -10.09 3.73 -9.28
C PRO A 298 -11.58 3.35 -9.38
N THR A 299 -12.01 2.42 -8.53
CA THR A 299 -13.40 1.94 -8.49
C THR A 299 -14.10 2.32 -7.19
N VAL A 300 -13.35 2.75 -6.18
CA VAL A 300 -13.87 3.14 -4.86
C VAL A 300 -13.59 4.62 -4.66
N SER A 301 -14.62 5.39 -4.31
CA SER A 301 -14.50 6.81 -3.97
C SER A 301 -13.81 7.01 -2.62
N PHE A 302 -13.40 8.25 -2.33
CA PHE A 302 -12.82 8.57 -1.01
C PHE A 302 -13.85 8.34 0.10
N GLU A 303 -15.10 8.73 -0.12
CA GLU A 303 -16.19 8.55 0.83
C GLU A 303 -16.45 7.07 1.11
N ASP A 304 -16.58 6.25 0.07
CA ASP A 304 -16.82 4.80 0.22
C ASP A 304 -15.65 4.11 0.92
N LEU A 305 -14.40 4.55 0.64
CA LEU A 305 -13.21 4.04 1.29
C LEU A 305 -13.23 4.29 2.80
N ILE A 306 -13.55 5.53 3.21
CA ILE A 306 -13.57 5.88 4.62
C ILE A 306 -14.73 5.19 5.35
N HIS A 307 -15.91 5.11 4.72
CA HIS A 307 -17.03 4.33 5.24
C HIS A 307 -16.63 2.86 5.47
N MET A 308 -16.03 2.22 4.47
CA MET A 308 -15.54 0.84 4.56
C MET A 308 -14.58 0.63 5.74
N MET A 309 -13.64 1.57 5.94
CA MET A 309 -12.66 1.49 7.02
C MET A 309 -13.31 1.68 8.39
N VAL A 310 -14.19 2.67 8.54
CA VAL A 310 -14.92 2.94 9.81
C VAL A 310 -15.82 1.77 10.20
N GLU A 311 -16.56 1.19 9.25
CA GLU A 311 -17.42 0.03 9.50
C GLU A 311 -16.61 -1.19 9.95
N ALA A 312 -15.46 -1.44 9.31
CA ALA A 312 -14.57 -2.54 9.67
C ALA A 312 -13.99 -2.36 11.09
N ASP A 313 -13.52 -1.16 11.42
CA ASP A 313 -12.97 -0.85 12.72
C ASP A 313 -14.02 -0.96 13.85
N LEU A 314 -15.22 -0.43 13.60
CA LEU A 314 -16.31 -0.50 14.57
C LEU A 314 -16.73 -1.95 14.82
N ALA A 315 -16.89 -2.76 13.77
CA ALA A 315 -17.26 -4.16 13.86
C ALA A 315 -16.20 -4.98 14.63
N ALA A 316 -14.90 -4.72 14.36
CA ALA A 316 -13.80 -5.37 15.06
C ALA A 316 -13.84 -5.09 16.57
N LEU A 317 -13.94 -3.81 16.95
CA LEU A 317 -13.98 -3.40 18.36
C LEU A 317 -15.25 -3.90 19.10
N GLN A 318 -16.38 -3.96 18.41
CA GLN A 318 -17.61 -4.51 19.00
C GLN A 318 -17.49 -6.03 19.25
N SER A 319 -16.86 -6.76 18.31
CA SER A 319 -16.60 -8.19 18.47
C SER A 319 -15.68 -8.48 19.65
N GLU A 320 -14.62 -7.69 19.84
CA GLU A 320 -13.72 -7.80 20.99
C GLU A 320 -14.46 -7.59 22.33
N ARG A 321 -15.33 -6.57 22.39
CA ARG A 321 -16.13 -6.29 23.60
C ARG A 321 -17.13 -7.40 23.96
N ALA A 322 -17.65 -8.10 22.96
CA ALA A 322 -18.59 -9.21 23.16
C ALA A 322 -17.91 -10.51 23.67
N GLY A 323 -16.62 -10.46 24.01
CA GLY A 323 -15.85 -11.63 24.48
C GLY A 323 -15.45 -12.59 23.35
N GLY A 324 -15.67 -12.19 22.12
CA GLY A 324 -15.05 -12.83 20.96
C GLY A 324 -13.55 -12.62 21.07
N LYS A 325 -12.75 -13.69 21.08
CA LYS A 325 -11.33 -13.51 20.78
C LYS A 325 -11.30 -12.77 19.44
N SER A 326 -10.56 -11.66 19.37
CA SER A 326 -10.17 -11.04 18.12
C SER A 326 -9.48 -12.13 17.30
N THR A 327 -10.28 -12.92 16.58
CA THR A 327 -9.71 -13.80 15.60
C THR A 327 -9.49 -12.94 14.35
N PRO A 328 -8.37 -13.08 13.67
CA PRO A 328 -8.13 -12.44 12.37
C PRO A 328 -9.33 -12.56 11.41
N ASN A 329 -10.15 -13.60 11.57
CA ASN A 329 -11.37 -13.87 10.81
C ASN A 329 -12.54 -12.89 11.06
N SER A 330 -12.70 -12.32 12.24
CA SER A 330 -13.80 -11.37 12.49
C SER A 330 -13.56 -10.03 11.79
N PHE A 331 -12.30 -9.57 11.78
CA PHE A 331 -11.87 -8.39 11.06
C PHE A 331 -12.01 -8.57 9.54
N LEU A 332 -11.57 -9.72 9.02
CA LEU A 332 -11.57 -10.02 7.58
C LEU A 332 -12.95 -10.38 7.02
N SER A 333 -13.84 -10.98 7.81
CA SER A 333 -15.22 -11.24 7.39
C SER A 333 -16.04 -9.95 7.27
N ALA A 334 -15.73 -8.93 8.07
CA ALA A 334 -16.29 -7.58 7.91
C ALA A 334 -15.75 -6.91 6.64
N CYS A 335 -14.43 -7.05 6.36
CA CYS A 335 -13.79 -6.51 5.16
C CYS A 335 -14.35 -7.11 3.86
N SER A 336 -14.59 -8.43 3.81
CA SER A 336 -15.10 -9.10 2.60
C SER A 336 -16.56 -8.74 2.29
N ARG A 337 -17.37 -8.41 3.31
CA ARG A 337 -18.76 -7.94 3.12
C ARG A 337 -18.82 -6.48 2.67
N ALA A 338 -17.91 -5.63 3.15
CA ALA A 338 -17.83 -4.22 2.76
C ALA A 338 -17.28 -4.01 1.35
N ALA A 339 -16.46 -4.93 0.85
CA ALA A 339 -15.84 -4.86 -0.48
C ALA A 339 -16.70 -5.42 -1.62
N ALA A 340 -17.88 -6.00 -1.36
CA ALA A 340 -18.79 -6.46 -2.41
C ALA A 340 -19.44 -5.25 -3.11
N PRO A 341 -19.35 -5.12 -4.46
CA PRO A 341 -20.02 -4.05 -5.17
C PRO A 341 -21.53 -4.13 -4.92
N ARG A 342 -22.14 -3.01 -4.52
CA ARG A 342 -23.60 -2.90 -4.51
C ARG A 342 -24.07 -3.06 -5.97
N GLU A 343 -24.86 -4.09 -6.25
CA GLU A 343 -25.55 -4.21 -7.54
C GLU A 343 -26.38 -2.94 -7.73
N GLN A 344 -26.07 -2.19 -8.80
CA GLN A 344 -26.90 -1.09 -9.22
C GLN A 344 -28.24 -1.68 -9.71
N GLU A 345 -29.31 -1.49 -8.94
CA GLU A 345 -30.65 -1.70 -9.42
C GLU A 345 -30.90 -0.75 -10.61
N HIS A 346 -30.85 -1.31 -11.80
CA HIS A 346 -31.38 -0.67 -12.98
C HIS A 346 -32.89 -0.52 -12.80
N VAL A 347 -33.30 0.66 -12.42
CA VAL A 347 -34.72 1.06 -12.54
C VAL A 347 -34.96 1.42 -14.00
N ASP A 348 -35.42 0.44 -14.74
CA ASP A 348 -36.07 0.70 -16.05
C ASP A 348 -37.29 1.59 -15.80
N LYS A 349 -37.24 2.83 -16.28
CA LYS A 349 -38.40 3.66 -16.45
C LYS A 349 -38.80 3.59 -17.92
N HIS A 350 -39.97 2.99 -18.15
CA HIS A 350 -40.77 3.12 -19.35
C HIS A 350 -41.19 4.58 -19.62
#